data_55247b8f3dbc53c412853793f463c54b
#
_entry.id   55247b8f3dbc53c412853793f463c54b
#
_cell.length_a   1.000
_cell.length_b   1.000
_cell.length_c   1.000
_cell.angle_alpha   90.00
_cell.angle_beta   90.00
_cell.angle_gamma   90.00
#
_symmetry.space_group_name_H-M   'P 1'
#
loop_
_entity.id
_entity.type
_entity.pdbx_description
1 polymer ?
#
loop_
_entity_poly.entity_id
_entity_poly.type
_entity_poly.pdbx_seq_one_letter_code
_entity_poly.pdbx_strand_id
1 'polypeptide(L)'
;VVAMGNTEPLNTIDISDENLRAVKEGMKGLVEGTLSPYFRNCVVSAGAKTGTSQVRADTKNHGVFVCFAPYDDPEIAVAIAIERADAGAALASTAVNILNAYFTPNEDSSTVTGENQLLP
;
A
#
# COMPACT_ATOMS: atom_id res chain seq x y z
N VAL A 1 6.58 17.95 -4.48
CA VAL A 1 6.76 17.73 -5.91
C VAL A 1 6.75 16.25 -6.19
N VAL A 2 5.85 15.84 -6.99
CA VAL A 2 5.80 14.45 -7.42
C VAL A 2 6.58 14.37 -8.72
N ALA A 3 7.72 13.70 -8.67
CA ALA A 3 8.46 13.44 -9.88
C ALA A 3 7.82 12.29 -10.61
N MET A 4 7.48 12.50 -11.87
CA MET A 4 7.05 11.40 -12.73
C MET A 4 8.31 10.63 -13.11
N GLY A 5 8.44 9.44 -12.56
CA GLY A 5 9.53 8.56 -12.92
C GLY A 5 9.35 7.96 -14.31
N ASN A 6 10.37 7.23 -14.74
CA ASN A 6 10.29 6.45 -15.96
C ASN A 6 9.25 5.32 -15.77
N THR A 7 8.31 5.20 -16.69
CA THR A 7 7.28 4.17 -16.64
C THR A 7 7.73 2.83 -17.22
N GLU A 8 8.90 2.78 -17.83
CA GLU A 8 9.44 1.53 -18.35
C GLU A 8 9.97 0.64 -17.22
N PRO A 9 9.65 -0.65 -17.21
CA PRO A 9 10.17 -1.55 -16.19
C PRO A 9 11.69 -1.62 -16.25
N LEU A 10 12.34 -1.50 -15.10
CA LEU A 10 13.78 -1.67 -15.00
C LEU A 10 14.16 -3.14 -15.11
N ASN A 11 13.27 -4.02 -14.72
CA ASN A 11 13.51 -5.45 -14.73
C ASN A 11 12.17 -6.19 -14.72
N THR A 12 12.16 -7.40 -15.23
CA THR A 12 11.01 -8.29 -15.18
C THR A 12 11.38 -9.52 -14.36
N ILE A 13 10.57 -9.84 -13.39
CA ILE A 13 10.82 -10.98 -12.52
C ILE A 13 10.25 -12.24 -13.17
N ASP A 14 11.11 -13.24 -13.36
CA ASP A 14 10.67 -14.52 -13.88
C ASP A 14 10.21 -15.39 -12.71
N ILE A 15 8.92 -15.48 -12.51
CA ILE A 15 8.30 -16.26 -11.45
C ILE A 15 7.15 -17.07 -12.06
N SER A 16 6.98 -18.32 -11.65
CA SER A 16 5.87 -19.12 -12.13
C SER A 16 4.52 -18.57 -11.64
N ASP A 17 3.48 -18.75 -12.45
CA ASP A 17 2.13 -18.33 -12.09
C ASP A 17 1.66 -19.00 -10.80
N GLU A 18 2.04 -20.25 -10.58
CA GLU A 18 1.70 -21.00 -9.37
C GLU A 18 2.32 -20.35 -8.13
N ASN A 19 3.60 -20.00 -8.17
CA ASN A 19 4.29 -19.36 -7.06
C ASN A 19 3.77 -17.96 -6.81
N LEU A 20 3.51 -17.20 -7.85
CA LEU A 20 2.92 -15.86 -7.71
C LEU A 20 1.53 -15.93 -7.05
N ARG A 21 0.72 -16.91 -7.48
CA ARG A 21 -0.59 -17.11 -6.89
C ARG A 21 -0.51 -17.46 -5.40
N ALA A 22 0.43 -18.35 -5.03
CA ALA A 22 0.63 -18.73 -3.63
C ALA A 22 1.00 -17.54 -2.75
N VAL A 23 1.90 -16.67 -3.22
CA VAL A 23 2.29 -15.45 -2.51
C VAL A 23 1.10 -14.50 -2.38
N LYS A 24 0.37 -14.28 -3.47
CA LYS A 24 -0.80 -13.40 -3.46
C LYS A 24 -1.89 -13.92 -2.51
N GLU A 25 -2.13 -15.22 -2.48
CA GLU A 25 -3.10 -15.82 -1.56
C GLU A 25 -2.70 -15.61 -0.10
N GLY A 26 -1.43 -15.74 0.23
CA GLY A 26 -0.91 -15.42 1.55
C GLY A 26 -1.13 -13.96 1.92
N MET A 27 -0.91 -13.04 0.99
CA MET A 27 -1.13 -11.61 1.19
C MET A 27 -2.62 -11.26 1.35
N LYS A 28 -3.50 -11.95 0.63
CA LYS A 28 -4.94 -11.82 0.82
C LYS A 28 -5.37 -12.36 2.18
N GLY A 29 -4.82 -13.49 2.58
CA GLY A 29 -5.09 -14.08 3.89
C GLY A 29 -4.75 -13.13 5.05
N LEU A 30 -3.70 -12.34 4.93
CA LEU A 30 -3.35 -11.34 5.93
C LEU A 30 -4.40 -10.23 6.02
N VAL A 31 -4.89 -9.76 4.89
CA VAL A 31 -5.94 -8.71 4.83
C VAL A 31 -7.25 -9.23 5.41
N GLU A 32 -7.65 -10.45 5.08
CA GLU A 32 -8.89 -11.06 5.56
C GLU A 32 -8.79 -11.54 7.01
N GLY A 33 -7.61 -11.77 7.50
CA GLY A 33 -7.32 -12.22 8.86
C GLY A 33 -6.93 -11.09 9.80
N THR A 34 -5.64 -11.01 10.12
CA THR A 34 -5.09 -10.06 11.12
C THR A 34 -5.39 -8.60 10.80
N LEU A 35 -5.38 -8.23 9.52
CA LEU A 35 -5.62 -6.85 9.12
C LEU A 35 -7.10 -6.55 8.83
N SER A 36 -7.99 -7.51 8.98
CA SER A 36 -9.41 -7.30 8.66
C SER A 36 -10.05 -6.10 9.35
N PRO A 37 -9.72 -5.75 10.61
CA PRO A 37 -10.28 -4.56 11.23
C PRO A 37 -9.94 -3.26 10.49
N TYR A 38 -8.74 -3.20 9.88
CA TYR A 38 -8.29 -2.01 9.15
C TYR A 38 -8.86 -1.97 7.73
N PHE A 39 -9.04 -3.14 7.11
CA PHE A 39 -9.51 -3.22 5.72
C PHE A 39 -11.03 -3.29 5.60
N ARG A 40 -11.75 -3.32 6.72
CA ARG A 40 -13.23 -3.39 6.73
C ARG A 40 -13.89 -2.31 5.87
N ASN A 41 -13.33 -1.12 5.88
CA ASN A 41 -13.85 0.02 5.12
C ASN A 41 -13.09 0.29 3.82
N CYS A 42 -12.26 -0.64 3.39
CA CYS A 42 -11.56 -0.52 2.11
C CYS A 42 -12.53 -0.79 0.98
N VAL A 43 -12.59 0.12 0.00
CA VAL A 43 -13.54 0.04 -1.12
C VAL A 43 -13.14 -1.00 -2.18
N VAL A 44 -11.96 -1.59 -2.05
CA VAL A 44 -11.41 -2.49 -3.06
C VAL A 44 -10.74 -3.68 -2.38
N SER A 45 -10.72 -4.82 -3.06
CA SER A 45 -9.99 -5.99 -2.56
C SER A 45 -8.48 -5.76 -2.65
N ALA A 46 -7.73 -6.30 -1.72
CA ALA A 46 -6.29 -6.06 -1.66
C ALA A 46 -5.52 -7.27 -1.11
N GLY A 47 -4.25 -7.29 -1.41
CA GLY A 47 -3.28 -8.13 -0.72
C GLY A 47 -2.26 -7.25 0.00
N ALA A 48 -1.77 -7.68 1.14
CA ALA A 48 -0.85 -6.89 1.96
C ALA A 48 0.20 -7.72 2.67
N LYS A 49 1.29 -7.08 3.07
CA LYS A 49 2.32 -7.66 3.92
C LYS A 49 2.87 -6.61 4.87
N THR A 50 2.94 -6.96 6.13
CA THR A 50 3.56 -6.13 7.17
C THR A 50 5.00 -6.56 7.36
N GLY A 51 5.84 -5.63 7.74
CA GLY A 51 7.22 -5.89 8.10
C GLY A 51 7.64 -5.05 9.30
N THR A 52 8.59 -5.57 10.08
CA THR A 52 9.19 -4.85 11.17
C THR A 52 10.69 -5.04 11.05
N SER A 53 11.40 -3.94 10.88
CA SER A 53 12.85 -3.98 10.75
C SER A 53 13.50 -3.53 12.04
N GLN A 54 14.25 -4.42 12.65
CA GLN A 54 14.99 -4.11 13.87
C GLN A 54 16.33 -3.49 13.50
N VAL A 55 16.58 -2.29 14.00
CA VAL A 55 17.83 -1.57 13.74
C VAL A 55 18.84 -1.80 14.85
N ARG A 56 18.37 -1.73 16.10
CA ARG A 56 19.19 -1.98 17.30
C ARG A 56 18.30 -2.53 18.41
N ALA A 57 18.91 -3.22 19.36
CA ALA A 57 18.16 -3.80 20.48
C ALA A 57 17.53 -2.77 21.42
N ASP A 58 18.06 -1.55 21.42
CA ASP A 58 17.66 -0.48 22.33
C ASP A 58 16.82 0.61 21.69
N THR A 59 16.44 0.44 20.43
CA THR A 59 15.64 1.44 19.71
C THR A 59 14.35 0.83 19.19
N LYS A 60 13.35 1.68 18.96
CA LYS A 60 12.13 1.26 18.33
C LYS A 60 12.38 0.76 16.91
N ASN A 61 11.66 -0.25 16.51
CA ASN A 61 11.78 -0.84 15.19
C ASN A 61 11.16 0.08 14.11
N HIS A 62 11.59 -0.10 12.88
CA HIS A 62 10.93 0.55 11.75
C HIS A 62 9.73 -0.30 11.30
N GLY A 63 8.61 0.34 11.04
CA GLY A 63 7.44 -0.32 10.45
C GLY A 63 7.48 -0.23 8.94
N VAL A 64 7.23 -1.36 8.28
CA VAL A 64 7.12 -1.43 6.82
C VAL A 64 5.80 -2.08 6.46
N PHE A 65 5.14 -1.55 5.47
CA PHE A 65 3.88 -2.09 4.99
C PHE A 65 3.84 -1.99 3.46
N VAL A 66 3.43 -3.05 2.81
CA VAL A 66 3.18 -3.02 1.36
C VAL A 66 1.82 -3.61 1.07
N CYS A 67 1.14 -3.09 0.08
CA CYS A 67 -0.10 -3.66 -0.42
C CYS A 67 -0.28 -3.39 -1.90
N PHE A 68 -1.16 -4.13 -2.51
CA PHE A 68 -1.58 -3.93 -3.90
C PHE A 68 -3.09 -4.10 -4.01
N ALA A 69 -3.70 -3.44 -4.96
CA ALA A 69 -5.13 -3.47 -5.22
C ALA A 69 -5.47 -3.11 -6.66
N PRO A 70 -6.60 -3.58 -7.22
CA PRO A 70 -7.45 -4.66 -6.73
C PRO A 70 -6.71 -6.01 -6.68
N TYR A 71 -7.20 -6.95 -5.89
CA TYR A 71 -6.52 -8.22 -5.72
C TYR A 71 -6.42 -9.03 -7.03
N ASP A 72 -7.50 -9.07 -7.80
CA ASP A 72 -7.55 -9.90 -9.01
C ASP A 72 -6.81 -9.30 -10.19
N ASP A 73 -6.81 -7.99 -10.33
CA ASP A 73 -6.15 -7.26 -11.42
C ASP A 73 -5.51 -5.99 -10.85
N PRO A 74 -4.33 -6.10 -10.26
CA PRO A 74 -3.72 -4.96 -9.56
C PRO A 74 -3.43 -3.76 -10.45
N GLU A 75 -3.86 -2.59 -10.01
CA GLU A 75 -3.62 -1.32 -10.68
C GLU A 75 -2.64 -0.44 -9.91
N ILE A 76 -2.54 -0.65 -8.60
CA ILE A 76 -1.68 0.16 -7.73
C ILE A 76 -0.98 -0.71 -6.70
N ALA A 77 0.25 -0.38 -6.42
CA ALA A 77 0.99 -0.91 -5.29
C ALA A 77 1.42 0.25 -4.39
N VAL A 78 1.28 0.07 -3.09
CA VAL A 78 1.62 1.07 -2.09
C VAL A 78 2.67 0.49 -1.15
N ALA A 79 3.74 1.22 -0.92
CA ALA A 79 4.75 0.87 0.08
C ALA A 79 4.90 2.01 1.08
N ILE A 80 4.87 1.69 2.35
CA ILE A 80 4.97 2.65 3.44
C ILE A 80 6.09 2.18 4.36
N ALA A 81 7.00 3.08 4.68
CA ALA A 81 8.05 2.84 5.66
C ALA A 81 8.07 4.00 6.65
N ILE A 82 8.01 3.69 7.93
CA ILE A 82 8.06 4.70 8.99
C ILE A 82 9.11 4.31 10.01
N GLU A 83 10.03 5.24 10.26
CA GLU A 83 11.05 5.05 11.25
C GLU A 83 10.44 5.06 12.65
N ARG A 84 10.91 4.13 13.49
CA ARG A 84 10.52 4.04 14.91
C ARG A 84 9.02 3.85 15.14
N ALA A 85 8.36 3.19 14.20
CA ALA A 85 6.95 2.90 14.31
C ALA A 85 6.78 1.47 14.81
N ASP A 86 6.62 1.24 16.02
CA ASP A 86 6.61 -0.05 16.72
C ASP A 86 5.94 -1.23 15.98
N ALA A 87 5.00 -1.03 15.11
CA ALA A 87 4.33 -2.11 14.39
C ALA A 87 3.88 -1.70 13.00
N GLY A 88 4.22 -2.52 12.01
CA GLY A 88 3.77 -2.32 10.62
C GLY A 88 2.26 -2.43 10.43
N ALA A 89 1.56 -3.15 11.32
CA ALA A 89 0.10 -3.29 11.23
C ALA A 89 -0.64 -1.95 11.37
N ALA A 90 -0.11 -1.01 12.16
CA ALA A 90 -0.73 0.31 12.31
C ALA A 90 -0.71 1.12 11.00
N LEU A 91 0.17 0.76 10.07
CA LEU A 91 0.25 1.42 8.76
C LEU A 91 -0.89 1.00 7.82
N ALA A 92 -1.60 -0.07 8.15
CA ALA A 92 -2.71 -0.56 7.35
C ALA A 92 -3.82 0.48 7.17
N SER A 93 -4.11 1.26 8.21
CA SER A 93 -5.12 2.31 8.12
C SER A 93 -4.72 3.40 7.13
N THR A 94 -3.45 3.78 7.12
CA THR A 94 -2.93 4.75 6.15
C THR A 94 -3.02 4.20 4.73
N ALA A 95 -2.66 2.93 4.54
CA ALA A 95 -2.75 2.28 3.24
C ALA A 95 -4.20 2.23 2.74
N VAL A 96 -5.16 1.89 3.61
CA VAL A 96 -6.59 1.88 3.26
C VAL A 96 -7.06 3.27 2.83
N ASN A 97 -6.63 4.32 3.54
CA ASN A 97 -6.98 5.69 3.14
C ASN A 97 -6.44 6.04 1.75
N ILE A 98 -5.22 5.62 1.45
CA ILE A 98 -4.63 5.83 0.12
C ILE A 98 -5.42 5.07 -0.95
N LEU A 99 -5.74 3.79 -0.72
CA LEU A 99 -6.51 2.99 -1.66
C LEU A 99 -7.91 3.57 -1.88
N ASN A 100 -8.58 3.97 -0.81
CA ASN A 100 -9.91 4.56 -0.92
C ASN A 100 -9.87 5.88 -1.70
N ALA A 101 -8.86 6.70 -1.48
CA ALA A 101 -8.70 7.94 -2.24
C ALA A 101 -8.42 7.68 -3.73
N TYR A 102 -7.65 6.66 -4.03
CA TYR A 102 -7.32 6.31 -5.41
C TYR A 102 -8.54 5.75 -6.16
N PHE A 103 -9.31 4.85 -5.53
CA PHE A 103 -10.43 4.18 -6.17
C PHE A 103 -11.78 4.91 -6.02
N THR A 104 -11.82 5.99 -5.25
CA THR A 104 -13.02 6.81 -5.10
C THR A 104 -12.65 8.27 -5.37
N PRO A 105 -12.51 8.66 -6.63
CA PRO A 105 -12.19 10.04 -6.95
C PRO A 105 -13.33 10.94 -6.49
N ASN A 106 -13.00 11.98 -5.75
CA ASN A 106 -13.98 12.97 -5.36
C ASN A 106 -14.36 13.81 -6.57
N GLU A 107 -15.63 14.08 -6.72
CA GLU A 107 -16.09 15.02 -7.74
C GLU A 107 -15.43 16.39 -7.58
N ASP A 108 -15.08 16.72 -6.35
CA ASP A 108 -14.40 17.97 -6.05
C ASP A 108 -12.93 17.99 -6.46
N SER A 109 -12.33 16.87 -6.74
CA SER A 109 -10.93 16.83 -7.13
C SER A 109 -10.69 17.53 -8.48
N SER A 110 -11.70 17.55 -9.33
CA SER A 110 -11.59 18.23 -10.60
C SER A 110 -11.62 19.74 -10.47
N THR A 111 -12.30 20.25 -9.44
CA THR A 111 -12.38 21.69 -9.22
C THR A 111 -11.18 22.23 -8.45
N VAL A 112 -10.54 21.36 -7.71
CA VAL A 112 -9.39 21.79 -6.92
C VAL A 112 -8.14 21.87 -7.76
N THR A 113 -8.12 21.20 -8.88
CA THR A 113 -6.94 21.04 -9.61
C THR A 113 -6.35 22.28 -10.10
N GLY A 114 -7.08 23.23 -10.41
CA GLY A 114 -6.53 24.41 -10.95
C GLY A 114 -5.98 25.35 -9.94
N GLU A 115 -6.55 25.34 -8.79
CA GLU A 115 -6.28 26.31 -7.91
C GLU A 115 -5.36 26.01 -6.87
N ASN A 116 -5.28 24.92 -6.63
CA ASN A 116 -4.54 24.58 -5.66
C ASN A 116 -3.26 24.63 -5.81
N GLN A 117 -2.88 25.26 -6.48
CA GLN A 117 -1.76 25.39 -6.58
C GLN A 117 -1.18 25.73 -5.42
N LEU A 118 -1.21 25.32 -4.57
CA LEU A 118 -0.54 25.38 -3.57
C LEU A 118 0.45 26.25 -3.57
N LEU A 119 0.31 26.95 -4.21
CA LEU A 119 1.08 27.73 -4.50
C LEU A 119 1.37 28.51 -3.80
N PRO A 120 2.20 28.75 -3.70
CA PRO A 120 2.75 29.48 -2.75
C PRO A 120 2.60 30.58 -2.64
#